data_702dcc58f0952e49e5682beffafc8d9c
#
_entry.id   702dcc58f0952e49e5682beffafc8d9c
#
_cell.length_a   1.000
_cell.length_b   1.000
_cell.length_c   1.000
_cell.angle_alpha   90.00
_cell.angle_beta   90.00
_cell.angle_gamma   90.00
#
_symmetry.space_group_name_H-M   'P 1'
#
loop_
_entity.id
_entity.type
_entity.pdbx_description
1 polymer ?
#
loop_
_entity_poly.entity_id
_entity_poly.type
_entity_poly.pdbx_seq_one_letter_code
_entity_poly.pdbx_strand_id
1 'polypeptide(L)'
;MPHNRRFWLAMGLVTLAAALFSAFYIAYMTGLQSAYLTHAEDLGIMDQAIWNTVHGDILHQTICNILTDTNCYSPNGIMRFAIHVEPLLFPIALLYLIWPSPNTLVTLQTLIVALGAYPAFWLARLRLRNEWAAVVIALLYLLYPALQNAVYFDFHAVTLTAAFIMFVLYFMYTRRTVWLFVFAILAMACKEEIPGVLALFGVWSMIFQRRWRSGLALTLLGLAWTGAVLLLEHIFSPVGQSLLTGRYTYLGHGPVQIALNLLLHPVRDLKDFVLEPQHELYLRIILAPTGFLAILAPWVWILAVPTLALNLLSSDPQMYSGLFQYNAEIVPVFVFATIEALVLLLWLVQLVLAKVSGRTRSVAAIAVNKESIVQRPQVLARRRRNWTFSSVAHVVLLTLFSAYLLINVVRIDTLRGHLPFSEGFQWPQVTTHDL
;
A
#
# COMPACT_ATOMS: atom_id res chain seq x y z
N MET A 1 16.99 -18.57 5.40
CA MET A 1 18.34 -18.35 4.84
C MET A 1 19.25 -17.88 5.96
N PRO A 2 20.52 -18.32 6.04
CA PRO A 2 21.45 -17.86 7.06
C PRO A 2 21.72 -16.36 6.90
N HIS A 3 21.93 -15.68 8.03
CA HIS A 3 22.30 -14.27 8.09
C HIS A 3 23.83 -14.16 7.91
N ASN A 4 24.29 -14.06 6.66
CA ASN A 4 25.70 -13.90 6.31
C ASN A 4 26.07 -12.40 6.21
N ARG A 5 27.37 -12.10 5.98
CA ARG A 5 27.88 -10.72 5.84
C ARG A 5 27.08 -9.91 4.79
N ARG A 6 26.68 -10.55 3.67
CA ARG A 6 25.90 -9.87 2.61
C ARG A 6 24.50 -9.45 3.10
N PHE A 7 23.86 -10.29 3.92
CA PHE A 7 22.59 -9.95 4.53
C PHE A 7 22.70 -8.70 5.40
N TRP A 8 23.71 -8.64 6.27
CA TRP A 8 23.86 -7.49 7.16
C TRP A 8 24.21 -6.20 6.42
N LEU A 9 25.03 -6.28 5.35
CA LEU A 9 25.30 -5.14 4.47
C LEU A 9 24.03 -4.67 3.76
N ALA A 10 23.26 -5.58 3.16
CA ALA A 10 22.02 -5.26 2.49
C ALA A 10 21.00 -4.65 3.48
N MET A 11 20.90 -5.22 4.68
CA MET A 11 20.03 -4.71 5.74
C MET A 11 20.45 -3.32 6.20
N GLY A 12 21.76 -3.08 6.34
CA GLY A 12 22.30 -1.75 6.65
C GLY A 12 21.93 -0.71 5.59
N LEU A 13 21.98 -1.06 4.29
CA LEU A 13 21.55 -0.17 3.21
C LEU A 13 20.05 0.13 3.25
N VAL A 14 19.20 -0.87 3.52
CA VAL A 14 17.75 -0.66 3.69
C VAL A 14 17.46 0.24 4.89
N THR A 15 18.17 0.01 6.02
CA THR A 15 18.03 0.85 7.21
C THR A 15 18.48 2.28 6.94
N LEU A 16 19.60 2.47 6.25
CA LEU A 16 20.07 3.80 5.84
C LEU A 16 19.05 4.50 4.93
N ALA A 17 18.52 3.80 3.92
CA ALA A 17 17.53 4.38 3.03
C ALA A 17 16.22 4.76 3.78
N ALA A 18 15.73 3.90 4.66
CA ALA A 18 14.57 4.18 5.51
C ALA A 18 14.83 5.36 6.46
N ALA A 19 16.03 5.45 7.05
CA ALA A 19 16.42 6.57 7.92
C ALA A 19 16.52 7.89 7.14
N LEU A 20 17.11 7.89 5.94
CA LEU A 20 17.19 9.07 5.07
C LEU A 20 15.81 9.52 4.62
N PHE A 21 14.94 8.58 4.20
CA PHE A 21 13.54 8.86 3.88
C PHE A 21 12.81 9.50 5.06
N SER A 22 12.95 8.91 6.24
CA SER A 22 12.32 9.42 7.46
C SER A 22 12.83 10.82 7.83
N ALA A 23 14.16 10.99 7.85
CA ALA A 23 14.76 12.28 8.20
C ALA A 23 14.33 13.40 7.24
N PHE A 24 14.30 13.09 5.93
CA PHE A 24 13.88 14.05 4.91
C PHE A 24 12.41 14.42 5.07
N TYR A 25 11.49 13.45 5.09
CA TYR A 25 10.05 13.74 5.13
C TYR A 25 9.61 14.35 6.47
N ILE A 26 10.21 13.95 7.59
CA ILE A 26 9.94 14.59 8.88
C ILE A 26 10.35 16.07 8.82
N ALA A 27 11.58 16.37 8.37
CA ALA A 27 12.04 17.74 8.27
C ALA A 27 11.20 18.56 7.28
N TYR A 28 10.81 17.95 6.15
CA TYR A 28 10.02 18.60 5.11
C TYR A 28 8.61 18.91 5.60
N MET A 29 7.89 17.90 6.15
CA MET A 29 6.50 18.06 6.60
C MET A 29 6.39 18.95 7.84
N THR A 30 7.33 18.88 8.78
CA THR A 30 7.39 19.83 9.90
C THR A 30 7.72 21.25 9.44
N GLY A 31 8.51 21.38 8.36
CA GLY A 31 8.74 22.65 7.68
C GLY A 31 7.47 23.23 7.05
N LEU A 32 6.68 22.40 6.32
CA LEU A 32 5.39 22.81 5.77
C LEU A 32 4.43 23.26 6.88
N GLN A 33 4.35 22.51 7.97
CA GLN A 33 3.51 22.86 9.12
C GLN A 33 3.94 24.20 9.74
N SER A 34 5.24 24.42 9.89
CA SER A 34 5.79 25.68 10.43
C SER A 34 5.56 26.87 9.52
N ALA A 35 5.42 26.64 8.21
CA ALA A 35 5.14 27.66 7.20
C ALA A 35 3.63 27.83 6.94
N TYR A 36 2.75 27.15 7.71
CA TYR A 36 1.28 27.14 7.50
C TYR A 36 0.87 26.69 6.09
N LEU A 37 1.64 25.79 5.47
CA LEU A 37 1.40 25.25 4.13
C LEU A 37 0.73 23.86 4.17
N THR A 38 0.31 23.38 5.34
CA THR A 38 -0.54 22.20 5.52
C THR A 38 -2.02 22.55 5.47
N HIS A 39 -2.89 21.57 5.28
CA HIS A 39 -4.31 21.80 5.04
C HIS A 39 -5.13 21.66 6.34
N ALA A 40 -5.99 22.64 6.62
CA ALA A 40 -6.88 22.57 7.78
C ALA A 40 -7.90 21.42 7.66
N GLU A 41 -8.36 21.13 6.44
CA GLU A 41 -9.35 20.06 6.17
C GLU A 41 -8.76 18.66 6.25
N ASP A 42 -7.44 18.53 6.26
CA ASP A 42 -6.74 17.24 6.36
C ASP A 42 -6.00 17.14 7.70
N LEU A 43 -4.83 17.78 7.84
CA LEU A 43 -4.04 17.70 9.07
C LEU A 43 -4.76 18.38 10.26
N GLY A 44 -5.41 19.51 10.03
CA GLY A 44 -6.11 20.24 11.09
C GLY A 44 -7.32 19.46 11.67
N ILE A 45 -8.08 18.77 10.82
CA ILE A 45 -9.19 17.89 11.26
C ILE A 45 -8.63 16.75 12.13
N MET A 46 -7.53 16.12 11.72
CA MET A 46 -6.93 15.02 12.46
C MET A 46 -6.35 15.47 13.79
N ASP A 47 -5.65 16.61 13.79
CA ASP A 47 -5.10 17.23 15.00
C ASP A 47 -6.21 17.54 16.00
N GLN A 48 -7.27 18.20 15.56
CA GLN A 48 -8.42 18.56 16.40
C GLN A 48 -9.11 17.30 16.97
N ALA A 49 -9.45 16.31 16.13
CA ALA A 49 -10.13 15.10 16.55
C ALA A 49 -9.32 14.32 17.61
N ILE A 50 -8.00 14.23 17.42
CA ILE A 50 -7.10 13.55 18.35
C ILE A 50 -6.93 14.36 19.63
N TRP A 51 -6.74 15.67 19.53
CA TRP A 51 -6.63 16.56 20.69
C TRP A 51 -7.91 16.52 21.55
N ASN A 52 -9.09 16.61 20.92
CA ASN A 52 -10.37 16.52 21.60
C ASN A 52 -10.53 15.16 22.32
N THR A 53 -10.08 14.07 21.69
CA THR A 53 -10.15 12.72 22.27
C THR A 53 -9.44 12.63 23.62
N VAL A 54 -8.25 13.20 23.76
CA VAL A 54 -7.50 13.20 25.03
C VAL A 54 -8.09 14.15 26.08
N HIS A 55 -8.96 15.06 25.65
CA HIS A 55 -9.69 15.98 26.55
C HIS A 55 -11.15 15.55 26.83
N GLY A 56 -11.52 14.34 26.40
CA GLY A 56 -12.81 13.72 26.75
C GLY A 56 -13.92 13.89 25.72
N ASP A 57 -13.67 14.59 24.60
CA ASP A 57 -14.59 14.73 23.48
C ASP A 57 -14.15 13.87 22.29
N ILE A 58 -14.67 12.65 22.23
CA ILE A 58 -14.16 11.54 21.42
C ILE A 58 -14.25 11.85 19.93
N LEU A 59 -13.10 11.94 19.26
CA LEU A 59 -12.91 12.13 17.81
C LEU A 59 -13.82 13.24 17.23
N HIS A 60 -14.13 14.26 18.04
CA HIS A 60 -14.94 15.38 17.62
C HIS A 60 -14.12 16.38 16.79
N GLN A 61 -14.70 16.88 15.70
CA GLN A 61 -14.11 17.86 14.81
C GLN A 61 -15.13 18.91 14.38
N THR A 62 -14.70 20.15 14.19
CA THR A 62 -15.54 21.28 13.76
C THR A 62 -15.17 21.80 12.37
N ILE A 63 -13.99 21.44 11.87
CA ILE A 63 -13.51 21.90 10.58
C ILE A 63 -14.25 21.17 9.47
N CYS A 64 -14.87 21.94 8.57
CA CYS A 64 -15.48 21.42 7.35
C CYS A 64 -15.51 22.54 6.29
N ASN A 65 -15.47 22.17 5.01
CA ASN A 65 -15.55 23.12 3.93
C ASN A 65 -17.00 23.46 3.58
N ILE A 66 -17.49 24.58 4.08
CA ILE A 66 -18.88 25.02 3.85
C ILE A 66 -19.17 25.27 2.36
N LEU A 67 -18.14 25.58 1.56
CA LEU A 67 -18.32 25.90 0.14
C LEU A 67 -18.40 24.66 -0.76
N THR A 68 -17.71 23.58 -0.37
CA THR A 68 -17.63 22.35 -1.17
C THR A 68 -18.35 21.18 -0.51
N ASP A 69 -18.51 21.22 0.81
CA ASP A 69 -19.13 20.15 1.59
C ASP A 69 -20.50 20.61 2.13
N THR A 70 -21.54 20.27 1.38
CA THR A 70 -22.92 20.46 1.81
C THR A 70 -23.28 19.68 3.08
N ASN A 71 -22.36 18.88 3.59
CA ASN A 71 -22.49 18.02 4.76
C ASN A 71 -21.89 18.60 6.04
N CYS A 72 -21.53 19.88 6.06
CA CYS A 72 -21.24 20.62 7.28
C CYS A 72 -22.52 20.85 8.09
N TYR A 73 -23.10 19.79 8.61
CA TYR A 73 -24.45 19.81 9.18
C TYR A 73 -24.57 20.44 10.55
N SER A 74 -23.49 20.72 11.23
CA SER A 74 -23.58 21.22 12.58
C SER A 74 -22.56 22.33 12.84
N PRO A 75 -23.00 23.50 13.29
CA PRO A 75 -22.10 24.52 13.81
C PRO A 75 -21.33 24.04 15.05
N ASN A 76 -21.80 22.95 15.69
CA ASN A 76 -21.17 22.35 16.86
C ASN A 76 -20.17 21.25 16.51
N GLY A 77 -19.97 20.96 15.21
CA GLY A 77 -19.08 19.91 14.75
C GLY A 77 -19.71 18.52 14.66
N ILE A 78 -18.90 17.54 14.36
CA ILE A 78 -19.30 16.16 14.08
C ILE A 78 -18.24 15.18 14.58
N MET A 79 -18.66 13.99 15.01
CA MET A 79 -17.75 12.91 15.30
C MET A 79 -17.10 12.36 14.01
N ARG A 80 -15.80 12.12 14.01
CA ARG A 80 -15.03 11.62 12.85
C ARG A 80 -15.66 10.38 12.19
N PHE A 81 -16.25 9.47 12.96
CA PHE A 81 -16.88 8.25 12.43
C PHE A 81 -18.11 8.48 11.55
N ALA A 82 -18.64 9.70 11.52
CA ALA A 82 -19.66 10.08 10.55
C ALA A 82 -19.11 10.22 9.11
N ILE A 83 -17.78 10.40 8.97
CA ILE A 83 -17.09 10.59 7.70
C ILE A 83 -16.17 9.38 7.41
N HIS A 84 -15.28 9.06 8.35
CA HIS A 84 -14.32 7.97 8.26
C HIS A 84 -14.24 7.18 9.55
N VAL A 85 -14.32 5.86 9.46
CA VAL A 85 -14.17 4.95 10.61
C VAL A 85 -12.72 4.52 10.72
N GLU A 86 -11.98 5.25 11.55
CA GLU A 86 -10.52 5.13 11.75
C GLU A 86 -10.17 4.80 13.21
N PRO A 87 -10.46 3.58 13.74
CA PRO A 87 -10.20 3.25 15.15
C PRO A 87 -8.74 3.36 15.58
N LEU A 88 -7.78 3.35 14.62
CA LEU A 88 -6.36 3.55 14.90
C LEU A 88 -6.06 4.92 15.52
N LEU A 89 -6.94 5.90 15.37
CA LEU A 89 -6.78 7.23 15.98
C LEU A 89 -6.80 7.16 17.52
N PHE A 90 -7.48 6.18 18.13
CA PHE A 90 -7.47 6.04 19.60
C PHE A 90 -6.07 5.77 20.19
N PRO A 91 -5.32 4.74 19.75
CA PRO A 91 -3.95 4.57 20.25
C PRO A 91 -3.01 5.70 19.82
N ILE A 92 -3.26 6.36 18.67
CA ILE A 92 -2.48 7.54 18.25
C ILE A 92 -2.75 8.72 19.19
N ALA A 93 -3.97 8.88 19.70
CA ALA A 93 -4.32 9.92 20.65
C ALA A 93 -3.48 9.85 21.94
N LEU A 94 -3.06 8.66 22.36
CA LEU A 94 -2.17 8.52 23.53
C LEU A 94 -0.82 9.23 23.35
N LEU A 95 -0.35 9.42 22.11
CA LEU A 95 0.88 10.17 21.83
C LEU A 95 0.71 11.67 22.12
N TYR A 96 -0.52 12.19 22.02
CA TYR A 96 -0.81 13.60 22.34
C TYR A 96 -0.72 13.92 23.81
N LEU A 97 -0.75 12.90 24.68
CA LEU A 97 -0.44 13.07 26.12
C LEU A 97 1.04 13.44 26.35
N ILE A 98 1.91 13.12 25.36
CA ILE A 98 3.35 13.38 25.43
C ILE A 98 3.73 14.58 24.57
N TRP A 99 3.22 14.62 23.34
CA TRP A 99 3.52 15.68 22.37
C TRP A 99 2.27 16.09 21.60
N PRO A 100 1.44 17.02 22.15
CA PRO A 100 0.19 17.49 21.52
C PRO A 100 0.49 18.48 20.40
N SER A 101 0.81 17.99 19.23
CA SER A 101 1.18 18.79 18.06
C SER A 101 0.88 18.04 16.76
N PRO A 102 0.43 18.73 15.70
CA PRO A 102 0.30 18.13 14.36
C PRO A 102 1.60 17.48 13.86
N ASN A 103 2.76 17.98 14.31
CA ASN A 103 4.06 17.40 13.99
C ASN A 103 4.20 15.96 14.47
N THR A 104 3.50 15.57 15.54
CA THR A 104 3.46 14.18 16.04
C THR A 104 2.87 13.25 14.99
N LEU A 105 1.80 13.69 14.32
CA LEU A 105 1.09 12.89 13.32
C LEU A 105 1.93 12.67 12.06
N VAL A 106 2.49 13.74 11.49
CA VAL A 106 3.32 13.64 10.28
C VAL A 106 4.63 12.87 10.55
N THR A 107 5.19 13.01 11.76
CA THR A 107 6.36 12.22 12.19
C THR A 107 6.02 10.74 12.30
N LEU A 108 4.93 10.40 12.99
CA LEU A 108 4.47 9.03 13.15
C LEU A 108 4.20 8.37 11.80
N GLN A 109 3.46 9.07 10.90
CA GLN A 109 3.16 8.60 9.55
C GLN A 109 4.43 8.26 8.81
N THR A 110 5.37 9.19 8.76
CA THR A 110 6.63 9.01 8.03
C THR A 110 7.42 7.83 8.54
N LEU A 111 7.55 7.69 9.87
CA LEU A 111 8.27 6.56 10.48
C LEU A 111 7.61 5.22 10.18
N ILE A 112 6.28 5.11 10.33
CA ILE A 112 5.56 3.86 10.04
C ILE A 112 5.66 3.50 8.56
N VAL A 113 5.48 4.45 7.65
CA VAL A 113 5.60 4.22 6.21
C VAL A 113 6.99 3.71 5.87
N ALA A 114 8.04 4.34 6.39
CA ALA A 114 9.43 3.92 6.15
C ALA A 114 9.70 2.47 6.64
N LEU A 115 9.05 2.03 7.72
CA LEU A 115 9.16 0.65 8.20
C LEU A 115 8.67 -0.40 7.19
N GLY A 116 7.82 -0.03 6.23
CA GLY A 116 7.37 -0.92 5.16
C GLY A 116 8.47 -1.40 4.24
N ALA A 117 9.61 -0.70 4.19
CA ALA A 117 10.79 -1.13 3.43
C ALA A 117 11.38 -2.46 3.94
N TYR A 118 11.26 -2.75 5.24
CA TYR A 118 11.77 -3.99 5.81
C TYR A 118 11.01 -5.23 5.34
N PRO A 119 9.68 -5.31 5.46
CA PRO A 119 8.94 -6.46 4.93
C PRO A 119 9.04 -6.55 3.40
N ALA A 120 9.17 -5.43 2.65
CA ALA A 120 9.45 -5.44 1.23
C ALA A 120 10.79 -6.15 0.92
N PHE A 121 11.86 -5.77 1.63
CA PHE A 121 13.16 -6.44 1.55
C PHE A 121 13.08 -7.93 1.93
N TRP A 122 12.46 -8.25 3.07
CA TRP A 122 12.41 -9.63 3.54
C TRP A 122 11.60 -10.52 2.61
N LEU A 123 10.49 -10.03 2.08
CA LEU A 123 9.64 -10.76 1.14
C LEU A 123 10.37 -10.99 -0.19
N ALA A 124 11.01 -9.95 -0.74
CA ALA A 124 11.81 -10.05 -1.95
C ALA A 124 12.99 -11.02 -1.76
N ARG A 125 13.72 -10.91 -0.64
CA ARG A 125 14.81 -11.85 -0.31
C ARG A 125 14.32 -13.30 -0.22
N LEU A 126 13.17 -13.51 0.38
CA LEU A 126 12.55 -14.84 0.49
C LEU A 126 12.23 -15.42 -0.89
N ARG A 127 11.69 -14.60 -1.80
CA ARG A 127 11.21 -15.02 -3.12
C ARG A 127 12.33 -15.10 -4.16
N LEU A 128 13.15 -14.05 -4.26
CA LEU A 128 14.22 -13.93 -5.26
C LEU A 128 15.54 -14.59 -4.82
N ARG A 129 15.70 -14.89 -3.53
CA ARG A 129 16.91 -15.51 -2.94
C ARG A 129 18.21 -14.72 -3.22
N ASN A 130 18.09 -13.41 -3.32
CA ASN A 130 19.19 -12.49 -3.57
C ASN A 130 19.01 -11.25 -2.71
N GLU A 131 20.03 -10.91 -1.92
CA GLU A 131 20.01 -9.77 -1.02
C GLU A 131 20.01 -8.44 -1.77
N TRP A 132 20.75 -8.33 -2.88
CA TRP A 132 20.87 -7.09 -3.65
C TRP A 132 19.58 -6.76 -4.42
N ALA A 133 18.97 -7.76 -5.05
CA ALA A 133 17.66 -7.59 -5.65
C ALA A 133 16.60 -7.21 -4.61
N ALA A 134 16.71 -7.73 -3.38
CA ALA A 134 15.81 -7.37 -2.30
C ALA A 134 16.02 -5.91 -1.83
N VAL A 135 17.25 -5.39 -1.83
CA VAL A 135 17.53 -3.95 -1.61
C VAL A 135 16.82 -3.10 -2.66
N VAL A 136 16.90 -3.48 -3.94
CA VAL A 136 16.23 -2.75 -5.02
C VAL A 136 14.70 -2.71 -4.81
N ILE A 137 14.10 -3.80 -4.36
CA ILE A 137 12.64 -3.83 -4.05
C ILE A 137 12.30 -2.95 -2.84
N ALA A 138 13.14 -2.90 -1.81
CA ALA A 138 12.94 -1.99 -0.70
C ALA A 138 13.07 -0.51 -1.14
N LEU A 139 14.01 -0.22 -2.03
CA LEU A 139 14.14 1.10 -2.65
C LEU A 139 12.96 1.42 -3.56
N LEU A 140 12.46 0.45 -4.36
CA LEU A 140 11.23 0.61 -5.15
C LEU A 140 10.05 1.03 -4.26
N TYR A 141 9.91 0.43 -3.07
CA TYR A 141 8.87 0.81 -2.13
C TYR A 141 9.03 2.26 -1.64
N LEU A 142 10.22 2.66 -1.18
CA LEU A 142 10.48 4.01 -0.65
C LEU A 142 10.44 5.10 -1.73
N LEU A 143 10.92 4.79 -2.94
CA LEU A 143 10.96 5.71 -4.08
C LEU A 143 9.67 5.65 -4.93
N TYR A 144 8.60 5.05 -4.42
CA TYR A 144 7.33 4.98 -5.15
C TYR A 144 6.62 6.34 -5.08
N PRO A 145 6.46 7.10 -6.18
CA PRO A 145 5.93 8.45 -6.09
C PRO A 145 4.54 8.53 -5.44
N ALA A 146 3.64 7.58 -5.74
CA ALA A 146 2.33 7.56 -5.11
C ALA A 146 2.39 7.36 -3.58
N LEU A 147 3.41 6.66 -3.05
CA LEU A 147 3.64 6.56 -1.61
C LEU A 147 4.20 7.85 -1.03
N GLN A 148 5.14 8.48 -1.74
CA GLN A 148 5.70 9.76 -1.35
C GLN A 148 4.64 10.86 -1.33
N ASN A 149 3.77 10.89 -2.35
CA ASN A 149 2.62 11.79 -2.42
C ASN A 149 1.68 11.58 -1.22
N ALA A 150 1.41 10.33 -0.84
CA ALA A 150 0.59 10.02 0.33
C ALA A 150 1.22 10.49 1.65
N VAL A 151 2.56 10.49 1.77
CA VAL A 151 3.28 11.03 2.93
C VAL A 151 3.33 12.55 2.90
N TYR A 152 3.50 13.14 1.71
CA TYR A 152 3.55 14.57 1.48
C TYR A 152 2.19 15.26 1.72
N PHE A 153 1.10 14.57 1.41
CA PHE A 153 -0.26 15.11 1.54
C PHE A 153 -0.80 14.92 2.96
N ASP A 154 -0.21 15.63 3.91
CA ASP A 154 -0.62 15.68 5.31
C ASP A 154 -0.73 14.30 6.00
N PHE A 155 -1.28 14.26 7.21
CA PHE A 155 -1.51 13.00 7.91
C PHE A 155 -2.85 12.40 7.55
N HIS A 156 -2.82 11.14 7.11
CA HIS A 156 -4.01 10.30 6.93
C HIS A 156 -3.72 8.90 7.48
N ALA A 157 -4.61 8.39 8.33
CA ALA A 157 -4.43 7.04 8.91
C ALA A 157 -4.29 5.96 7.82
N VAL A 158 -4.96 6.11 6.67
CA VAL A 158 -4.87 5.19 5.53
C VAL A 158 -3.44 5.11 4.95
N THR A 159 -2.62 6.14 5.04
CA THR A 159 -1.23 6.12 4.55
C THR A 159 -0.39 5.06 5.28
N LEU A 160 -0.71 4.77 6.55
CA LEU A 160 -0.02 3.76 7.35
C LEU A 160 -0.27 2.33 6.84
N THR A 161 -1.35 2.12 6.07
CA THR A 161 -1.67 0.82 5.48
C THR A 161 -0.59 0.34 4.54
N ALA A 162 0.15 1.24 3.89
CA ALA A 162 1.27 0.87 3.02
C ALA A 162 2.28 -0.05 3.74
N ALA A 163 2.67 0.30 4.95
CA ALA A 163 3.56 -0.53 5.75
C ALA A 163 2.85 -1.76 6.32
N PHE A 164 1.66 -1.59 6.87
CA PHE A 164 0.95 -2.69 7.51
C PHE A 164 0.59 -3.80 6.52
N ILE A 165 0.16 -3.48 5.30
CA ILE A 165 -0.11 -4.45 4.24
C ILE A 165 1.18 -5.14 3.78
N MET A 166 2.32 -4.43 3.69
CA MET A 166 3.61 -5.08 3.43
C MET A 166 3.96 -6.12 4.50
N PHE A 167 3.72 -5.83 5.79
CA PHE A 167 3.88 -6.79 6.88
C PHE A 167 2.88 -7.95 6.78
N VAL A 168 1.61 -7.68 6.45
CA VAL A 168 0.59 -8.72 6.21
C VAL A 168 1.07 -9.69 5.14
N LEU A 169 1.52 -9.19 3.98
CA LEU A 169 2.04 -10.00 2.88
C LEU A 169 3.25 -10.84 3.32
N TYR A 170 4.20 -10.25 4.02
CA TYR A 170 5.38 -10.95 4.52
C TYR A 170 5.01 -12.06 5.52
N PHE A 171 4.16 -11.78 6.51
CA PHE A 171 3.77 -12.77 7.51
C PHE A 171 2.82 -13.84 6.95
N MET A 172 2.05 -13.51 5.93
CA MET A 172 1.29 -14.46 5.14
C MET A 172 2.24 -15.48 4.48
N TYR A 173 3.33 -15.05 3.86
CA TYR A 173 4.32 -15.94 3.24
C TYR A 173 5.16 -16.71 4.24
N THR A 174 5.55 -16.11 5.36
CA THR A 174 6.34 -16.79 6.39
C THR A 174 5.52 -17.66 7.34
N ARG A 175 4.19 -17.71 7.15
CA ARG A 175 3.24 -18.51 7.97
C ARG A 175 3.24 -18.13 9.46
N ARG A 176 3.58 -16.89 9.79
CA ARG A 176 3.55 -16.36 11.15
C ARG A 176 2.17 -15.79 11.46
N THR A 177 1.22 -16.68 11.79
CA THR A 177 -0.22 -16.35 11.88
C THR A 177 -0.52 -15.25 12.90
N VAL A 178 0.12 -15.24 14.07
CA VAL A 178 -0.11 -14.19 15.08
C VAL A 178 0.22 -12.81 14.52
N TRP A 179 1.42 -12.65 13.95
CA TRP A 179 1.86 -11.37 13.38
C TRP A 179 1.03 -10.97 12.14
N LEU A 180 0.58 -11.95 11.35
CA LEU A 180 -0.37 -11.71 10.26
C LEU A 180 -1.61 -10.99 10.78
N PHE A 181 -2.24 -11.49 11.86
CA PHE A 181 -3.45 -10.88 12.41
C PHE A 181 -3.17 -9.55 13.14
N VAL A 182 -2.04 -9.40 13.82
CA VAL A 182 -1.65 -8.11 14.42
C VAL A 182 -1.61 -7.02 13.36
N PHE A 183 -0.87 -7.24 12.26
CA PHE A 183 -0.77 -6.22 11.21
C PHE A 183 -2.04 -6.09 10.36
N ALA A 184 -2.83 -7.15 10.23
CA ALA A 184 -4.14 -7.07 9.59
C ALA A 184 -5.10 -6.18 10.40
N ILE A 185 -5.17 -6.33 11.72
CA ILE A 185 -5.97 -5.50 12.61
C ILE A 185 -5.50 -4.03 12.57
N LEU A 186 -4.19 -3.78 12.61
CA LEU A 186 -3.65 -2.42 12.48
C LEU A 186 -4.05 -1.78 11.13
N ALA A 187 -3.96 -2.54 10.03
CA ALA A 187 -4.38 -2.04 8.72
C ALA A 187 -5.89 -1.78 8.66
N MET A 188 -6.74 -2.73 9.13
CA MET A 188 -8.20 -2.58 9.16
C MET A 188 -8.65 -1.37 9.99
N ALA A 189 -7.89 -1.01 11.02
CA ALA A 189 -8.19 0.12 11.88
C ALA A 189 -7.81 1.49 11.26
N CYS A 190 -7.20 1.51 10.07
CA CYS A 190 -6.79 2.74 9.40
C CYS A 190 -7.92 3.42 8.61
N LYS A 191 -8.84 2.65 8.01
CA LYS A 191 -9.92 3.21 7.19
C LYS A 191 -11.00 2.16 6.89
N GLU A 192 -12.21 2.62 6.61
CA GLU A 192 -13.44 1.82 6.46
C GLU A 192 -13.40 0.77 5.35
N GLU A 193 -12.70 1.01 4.22
CA GLU A 193 -12.62 0.04 3.10
C GLU A 193 -11.59 -1.07 3.33
N ILE A 194 -10.59 -0.86 4.17
CA ILE A 194 -9.47 -1.80 4.35
C ILE A 194 -9.90 -3.17 4.87
N PRO A 195 -10.90 -3.30 5.77
CA PRO A 195 -11.39 -4.61 6.19
C PRO A 195 -11.90 -5.47 5.02
N GLY A 196 -12.62 -4.87 4.06
CA GLY A 196 -13.07 -5.54 2.84
C GLY A 196 -11.91 -5.98 1.94
N VAL A 197 -10.90 -5.12 1.79
CA VAL A 197 -9.66 -5.44 1.06
C VAL A 197 -8.97 -6.65 1.70
N LEU A 198 -8.79 -6.66 3.02
CA LEU A 198 -8.13 -7.76 3.73
C LEU A 198 -8.97 -9.05 3.78
N ALA A 199 -10.30 -8.96 3.68
CA ALA A 199 -11.13 -10.14 3.46
C ALA A 199 -10.75 -10.83 2.13
N LEU A 200 -10.51 -10.06 1.06
CA LEU A 200 -10.02 -10.60 -0.21
C LEU A 200 -8.62 -11.22 -0.08
N PHE A 201 -7.72 -10.65 0.73
CA PHE A 201 -6.40 -11.27 1.04
C PHE A 201 -6.58 -12.65 1.69
N GLY A 202 -7.58 -12.80 2.55
CA GLY A 202 -7.96 -14.09 3.14
C GLY A 202 -8.36 -15.11 2.06
N VAL A 203 -9.27 -14.73 1.15
CA VAL A 203 -9.70 -15.56 0.01
C VAL A 203 -8.50 -15.93 -0.88
N TRP A 204 -7.69 -14.93 -1.22
CA TRP A 204 -6.48 -15.13 -2.01
C TRP A 204 -5.53 -16.14 -1.37
N SER A 205 -5.33 -16.03 -0.05
CA SER A 205 -4.49 -16.96 0.72
C SER A 205 -5.03 -18.39 0.69
N MET A 206 -6.35 -18.58 0.72
CA MET A 206 -6.98 -19.91 0.56
C MET A 206 -6.71 -20.49 -0.82
N ILE A 207 -6.88 -19.70 -1.88
CA ILE A 207 -6.76 -20.16 -3.27
C ILE A 207 -5.29 -20.41 -3.65
N PHE A 208 -4.43 -19.41 -3.47
CA PHE A 208 -3.07 -19.45 -3.99
C PHE A 208 -2.04 -20.04 -3.02
N GLN A 209 -2.26 -19.91 -1.70
CA GLN A 209 -1.35 -20.47 -0.68
C GLN A 209 -1.88 -21.72 0.00
N ARG A 210 -3.14 -22.14 -0.29
CA ARG A 210 -3.81 -23.29 0.34
C ARG A 210 -3.83 -23.18 1.87
N ARG A 211 -3.98 -21.97 2.40
CA ARG A 211 -3.98 -21.68 3.85
C ARG A 211 -5.41 -21.49 4.36
N TRP A 212 -6.20 -22.56 4.31
CA TRP A 212 -7.64 -22.51 4.59
C TRP A 212 -7.99 -21.91 5.96
N ARG A 213 -7.30 -22.34 7.03
CA ARG A 213 -7.64 -21.90 8.40
C ARG A 213 -7.38 -20.39 8.58
N SER A 214 -6.16 -19.94 8.30
CA SER A 214 -5.81 -18.53 8.47
C SER A 214 -6.46 -17.65 7.41
N GLY A 215 -6.66 -18.15 6.17
CA GLY A 215 -7.34 -17.41 5.12
C GLY A 215 -8.82 -17.21 5.45
N LEU A 216 -9.53 -18.29 5.85
CA LEU A 216 -10.93 -18.20 6.27
C LEU A 216 -11.09 -17.26 7.48
N ALA A 217 -10.22 -17.39 8.50
CA ALA A 217 -10.26 -16.50 9.66
C ALA A 217 -10.04 -15.05 9.29
N LEU A 218 -9.11 -14.73 8.37
CA LEU A 218 -8.88 -13.37 7.89
C LEU A 218 -10.09 -12.84 7.09
N THR A 219 -10.68 -13.67 6.22
CA THR A 219 -11.89 -13.33 5.47
C THR A 219 -13.05 -13.02 6.40
N LEU A 220 -13.33 -13.90 7.38
CA LEU A 220 -14.43 -13.69 8.33
C LEU A 220 -14.20 -12.47 9.21
N LEU A 221 -12.98 -12.24 9.67
CA LEU A 221 -12.62 -11.06 10.44
C LEU A 221 -12.84 -9.78 9.61
N GLY A 222 -12.37 -9.75 8.37
CA GLY A 222 -12.56 -8.60 7.47
C GLY A 222 -14.03 -8.32 7.21
N LEU A 223 -14.84 -9.34 6.89
CA LEU A 223 -16.27 -9.17 6.68
C LEU A 223 -17.02 -8.72 7.95
N ALA A 224 -16.68 -9.29 9.10
CA ALA A 224 -17.29 -8.88 10.38
C ALA A 224 -16.93 -7.43 10.72
N TRP A 225 -15.68 -7.04 10.47
CA TRP A 225 -15.24 -5.64 10.68
C TRP A 225 -15.93 -4.68 9.70
N THR A 226 -16.05 -5.05 8.40
CA THR A 226 -16.83 -4.26 7.43
C THR A 226 -18.29 -4.07 7.90
N GLY A 227 -18.92 -5.12 8.42
CA GLY A 227 -20.25 -5.00 9.01
C GLY A 227 -20.30 -4.05 10.21
N ALA A 228 -19.28 -4.08 11.08
CA ALA A 228 -19.17 -3.14 12.20
C ALA A 228 -18.95 -1.70 11.73
N VAL A 229 -18.14 -1.49 10.69
CA VAL A 229 -17.94 -0.16 10.06
C VAL A 229 -19.26 0.40 9.54
N LEU A 230 -20.02 -0.37 8.75
CA LEU A 230 -21.30 0.07 8.21
C LEU A 230 -22.30 0.42 9.34
N LEU A 231 -22.27 -0.33 10.44
CA LEU A 231 -23.09 -0.03 11.62
C LEU A 231 -22.67 1.27 12.29
N LEU A 232 -21.35 1.51 12.46
CA LEU A 232 -20.84 2.74 13.06
C LEU A 232 -21.15 3.96 12.18
N GLU A 233 -20.97 3.86 10.88
CA GLU A 233 -21.37 4.92 9.94
C GLU A 233 -22.88 5.20 10.05
N HIS A 234 -23.71 4.16 10.13
CA HIS A 234 -25.17 4.34 10.30
C HIS A 234 -25.54 5.05 11.61
N ILE A 235 -24.83 4.75 12.70
CA ILE A 235 -25.09 5.35 14.02
C ILE A 235 -24.62 6.80 14.10
N PHE A 236 -23.43 7.10 13.59
CA PHE A 236 -22.80 8.41 13.78
C PHE A 236 -23.08 9.40 12.65
N SER A 237 -23.38 8.92 11.44
CA SER A 237 -23.70 9.80 10.32
C SER A 237 -25.10 10.38 10.43
N PRO A 238 -25.27 11.70 10.24
CA PRO A 238 -26.59 12.34 10.26
C PRO A 238 -27.51 11.87 9.12
N VAL A 239 -26.96 11.24 8.07
CA VAL A 239 -27.72 10.70 6.92
C VAL A 239 -27.83 9.17 6.95
N GLY A 240 -27.33 8.52 8.01
CA GLY A 240 -27.43 7.07 8.21
C GLY A 240 -26.53 6.23 7.27
N GLN A 241 -25.61 6.85 6.58
CA GLN A 241 -24.58 6.20 5.71
C GLN A 241 -23.35 7.10 5.62
N SER A 242 -22.23 6.58 5.09
CA SER A 242 -21.04 7.39 4.88
C SER A 242 -21.34 8.64 4.05
N LEU A 243 -20.89 9.79 4.50
CA LEU A 243 -21.02 11.07 3.79
C LEU A 243 -20.31 11.04 2.43
N LEU A 244 -19.31 10.16 2.26
CA LEU A 244 -18.57 9.99 1.01
C LEU A 244 -19.28 9.14 -0.04
N THR A 245 -20.42 8.52 0.30
CA THR A 245 -21.25 7.77 -0.67
C THR A 245 -21.70 8.64 -1.84
N GLY A 246 -21.76 9.97 -1.64
CA GLY A 246 -22.03 10.96 -2.68
C GLY A 246 -21.18 10.84 -3.93
N ARG A 247 -19.92 10.40 -3.78
CA ARG A 247 -18.96 10.19 -4.90
C ARG A 247 -19.39 9.10 -5.89
N TYR A 248 -20.36 8.25 -5.53
CA TYR A 248 -20.79 7.07 -6.31
C TYR A 248 -22.29 7.08 -6.62
N THR A 249 -23.00 8.18 -6.39
CA THR A 249 -24.48 8.27 -6.54
C THR A 249 -24.98 7.96 -7.94
N TYR A 250 -24.16 8.20 -8.97
CA TYR A 250 -24.45 7.85 -10.36
C TYR A 250 -24.49 6.33 -10.62
N LEU A 251 -23.84 5.52 -9.76
CA LEU A 251 -23.89 4.05 -9.80
C LEU A 251 -25.07 3.49 -9.00
N GLY A 252 -25.66 4.25 -8.07
CA GLY A 252 -26.80 3.82 -7.26
C GLY A 252 -26.86 4.52 -5.90
N HIS A 253 -28.00 4.34 -5.23
CA HIS A 253 -28.22 4.89 -3.89
C HIS A 253 -27.83 3.88 -2.81
N GLY A 254 -26.63 4.03 -2.28
CA GLY A 254 -26.08 3.17 -1.22
C GLY A 254 -25.29 1.96 -1.71
N PRO A 255 -24.47 1.37 -0.81
CA PRO A 255 -23.44 0.39 -1.17
C PRO A 255 -23.99 -0.88 -1.85
N VAL A 256 -25.15 -1.36 -1.42
CA VAL A 256 -25.77 -2.59 -1.97
C VAL A 256 -26.23 -2.37 -3.40
N GLN A 257 -26.88 -1.24 -3.70
CA GLN A 257 -27.34 -0.94 -5.06
C GLN A 257 -26.17 -0.70 -6.01
N ILE A 258 -25.12 0.01 -5.55
CA ILE A 258 -23.87 0.20 -6.30
C ILE A 258 -23.26 -1.16 -6.66
N ALA A 259 -23.09 -2.05 -5.68
CA ALA A 259 -22.55 -3.38 -5.91
C ALA A 259 -23.38 -4.21 -6.90
N LEU A 260 -24.72 -4.16 -6.79
CA LEU A 260 -25.62 -4.86 -7.72
C LEU A 260 -25.52 -4.29 -9.14
N ASN A 261 -25.49 -2.97 -9.31
CA ASN A 261 -25.36 -2.35 -10.62
C ASN A 261 -24.04 -2.70 -11.32
N LEU A 262 -22.92 -2.67 -10.57
CA LEU A 262 -21.61 -3.09 -11.08
C LEU A 262 -21.59 -4.58 -11.50
N LEU A 263 -22.29 -5.45 -10.74
CA LEU A 263 -22.40 -6.87 -11.09
C LEU A 263 -23.29 -7.11 -12.33
N LEU A 264 -24.33 -6.32 -12.50
CA LEU A 264 -25.28 -6.47 -13.61
C LEU A 264 -24.79 -5.86 -14.92
N HIS A 265 -23.93 -4.83 -14.85
CA HIS A 265 -23.46 -4.08 -16.03
C HIS A 265 -21.93 -3.99 -16.17
N PRO A 266 -21.16 -5.06 -15.93
CA PRO A 266 -19.70 -5.00 -15.83
C PRO A 266 -19.01 -4.52 -17.13
N VAL A 267 -19.59 -4.79 -18.30
CA VAL A 267 -19.00 -4.37 -19.59
C VAL A 267 -19.19 -2.88 -19.82
N ARG A 268 -20.38 -2.36 -19.50
CA ARG A 268 -20.66 -0.92 -19.58
C ARG A 268 -19.74 -0.16 -18.61
N ASP A 269 -19.67 -0.60 -17.38
CA ASP A 269 -18.91 0.07 -16.32
C ASP A 269 -17.40 0.04 -16.62
N LEU A 270 -16.90 -1.07 -17.18
CA LEU A 270 -15.51 -1.15 -17.66
C LEU A 270 -15.24 -0.14 -18.78
N LYS A 271 -16.15 -0.04 -19.77
CA LYS A 271 -15.97 0.83 -20.91
C LYS A 271 -16.11 2.31 -20.54
N ASP A 272 -17.13 2.64 -19.76
CA ASP A 272 -17.51 4.03 -19.50
C ASP A 272 -16.65 4.66 -18.39
N PHE A 273 -16.09 3.85 -17.47
CA PHE A 273 -15.36 4.35 -16.32
C PHE A 273 -13.87 3.98 -16.29
N VAL A 274 -13.48 2.78 -16.73
CA VAL A 274 -12.07 2.37 -16.67
C VAL A 274 -11.28 2.83 -17.89
N LEU A 275 -11.91 2.89 -19.07
CA LEU A 275 -11.24 3.24 -20.33
C LEU A 275 -11.25 4.75 -20.63
N GLU A 276 -11.66 5.59 -19.70
CA GLU A 276 -11.51 7.03 -19.85
C GLU A 276 -10.02 7.44 -19.88
N PRO A 277 -9.64 8.44 -20.69
CA PRO A 277 -8.23 8.87 -20.82
C PRO A 277 -7.57 9.25 -19.50
N GLN A 278 -8.32 9.82 -18.55
CA GLN A 278 -7.81 10.21 -17.23
C GLN A 278 -7.50 8.96 -16.38
N HIS A 279 -8.35 7.94 -16.44
CA HIS A 279 -8.17 6.67 -15.72
C HIS A 279 -7.04 5.85 -16.32
N GLU A 280 -6.89 5.86 -17.66
CA GLU A 280 -5.73 5.25 -18.30
C GLU A 280 -4.42 5.93 -17.86
N LEU A 281 -4.40 7.26 -17.79
CA LEU A 281 -3.26 8.01 -17.29
C LEU A 281 -2.94 7.63 -15.84
N TYR A 282 -3.95 7.56 -14.98
CA TYR A 282 -3.80 7.14 -13.59
C TYR A 282 -3.17 5.74 -13.48
N LEU A 283 -3.70 4.75 -14.21
CA LEU A 283 -3.14 3.40 -14.22
C LEU A 283 -1.68 3.37 -14.70
N ARG A 284 -1.35 4.19 -15.71
CA ARG A 284 0.04 4.35 -16.16
C ARG A 284 0.92 4.94 -15.06
N ILE A 285 0.45 5.99 -14.36
CA ILE A 285 1.20 6.66 -13.28
C ILE A 285 1.52 5.68 -12.15
N ILE A 286 0.53 4.90 -11.70
CA ILE A 286 0.74 3.99 -10.58
C ILE A 286 1.47 2.69 -10.95
N LEU A 287 1.51 2.29 -12.23
CA LEU A 287 2.25 1.11 -12.70
C LEU A 287 3.68 1.45 -13.14
N ALA A 288 3.92 2.67 -13.59
CA ALA A 288 5.22 3.08 -14.13
C ALA A 288 6.41 2.84 -13.18
N PRO A 289 6.33 3.08 -11.86
CA PRO A 289 7.44 2.82 -10.95
C PRO A 289 7.91 1.37 -10.95
N THR A 290 7.00 0.42 -11.18
CA THR A 290 7.30 -1.02 -11.29
C THR A 290 7.92 -1.41 -12.64
N GLY A 291 8.15 -0.44 -13.55
CA GLY A 291 8.52 -0.72 -14.94
C GLY A 291 7.46 -1.57 -15.65
N PHE A 292 6.20 -1.46 -15.27
CA PHE A 292 5.07 -2.25 -15.73
C PHE A 292 5.17 -3.76 -15.47
N LEU A 293 6.21 -4.23 -14.75
CA LEU A 293 6.39 -5.66 -14.44
C LEU A 293 5.24 -6.21 -13.59
N ALA A 294 4.64 -5.40 -12.72
CA ALA A 294 3.51 -5.82 -11.89
C ALA A 294 2.35 -6.42 -12.72
N ILE A 295 2.15 -5.97 -13.96
CA ILE A 295 1.12 -6.48 -14.89
C ILE A 295 1.28 -7.99 -15.15
N LEU A 296 2.51 -8.51 -15.11
CA LEU A 296 2.80 -9.92 -15.36
C LEU A 296 2.37 -10.85 -14.22
N ALA A 297 1.91 -10.31 -13.09
CA ALA A 297 1.44 -11.08 -11.94
C ALA A 297 -0.05 -10.77 -11.60
N PRO A 298 -1.01 -10.99 -12.54
CA PRO A 298 -2.41 -10.62 -12.35
C PRO A 298 -3.05 -11.31 -11.14
N TRP A 299 -2.57 -12.50 -10.77
CA TRP A 299 -3.03 -13.21 -9.57
C TRP A 299 -2.67 -12.51 -8.26
N VAL A 300 -1.76 -11.53 -8.29
CA VAL A 300 -1.39 -10.73 -7.13
C VAL A 300 -2.11 -9.39 -7.15
N TRP A 301 -2.02 -8.65 -8.25
CA TRP A 301 -2.59 -7.31 -8.28
C TRP A 301 -4.13 -7.29 -8.24
N ILE A 302 -4.77 -8.47 -8.41
CA ILE A 302 -6.20 -8.63 -8.09
C ILE A 302 -6.53 -8.18 -6.65
N LEU A 303 -5.54 -8.24 -5.74
CA LEU A 303 -5.68 -7.75 -4.37
C LEU A 303 -5.84 -6.23 -4.28
N ALA A 304 -5.40 -5.48 -5.30
CA ALA A 304 -5.59 -4.05 -5.39
C ALA A 304 -6.91 -3.66 -6.08
N VAL A 305 -7.63 -4.62 -6.70
CA VAL A 305 -8.85 -4.35 -7.46
C VAL A 305 -9.92 -3.61 -6.64
N PRO A 306 -10.20 -3.94 -5.37
CA PRO A 306 -11.21 -3.18 -4.62
C PRO A 306 -10.86 -1.70 -4.50
N THR A 307 -9.64 -1.35 -4.11
CA THR A 307 -9.19 0.04 -4.01
C THR A 307 -9.10 0.73 -5.37
N LEU A 308 -8.60 0.02 -6.42
CA LEU A 308 -8.61 0.54 -7.77
C LEU A 308 -10.02 0.84 -8.25
N ALA A 309 -10.99 -0.02 -7.94
CA ALA A 309 -12.39 0.21 -8.29
C ALA A 309 -12.96 1.43 -7.55
N LEU A 310 -12.70 1.55 -6.23
CA LEU A 310 -13.09 2.74 -5.47
C LEU A 310 -12.52 4.02 -6.09
N ASN A 311 -11.25 4.02 -6.46
CA ASN A 311 -10.61 5.19 -7.05
C ASN A 311 -11.17 5.50 -8.45
N LEU A 312 -11.21 4.52 -9.36
CA LEU A 312 -11.63 4.69 -10.75
C LEU A 312 -13.12 4.97 -10.91
N LEU A 313 -13.95 4.52 -9.97
CA LEU A 313 -15.39 4.74 -9.99
C LEU A 313 -15.81 5.97 -9.18
N SER A 314 -14.88 6.71 -8.61
CA SER A 314 -15.19 7.96 -7.90
C SER A 314 -15.47 9.10 -8.87
N SER A 315 -16.47 9.92 -8.57
CA SER A 315 -16.66 11.20 -9.26
C SER A 315 -15.65 12.27 -8.83
N ASP A 316 -14.83 11.98 -7.80
CA ASP A 316 -13.79 12.88 -7.31
C ASP A 316 -12.45 12.61 -8.01
N PRO A 317 -11.96 13.55 -8.86
CA PRO A 317 -10.72 13.37 -9.62
C PRO A 317 -9.47 13.19 -8.74
N GLN A 318 -9.48 13.63 -7.49
CA GLN A 318 -8.36 13.47 -6.58
C GLN A 318 -8.04 11.99 -6.35
N MET A 319 -9.06 11.11 -6.32
CA MET A 319 -8.90 9.69 -6.04
C MET A 319 -8.10 8.94 -7.11
N TYR A 320 -8.15 9.38 -8.35
CA TYR A 320 -7.39 8.79 -9.47
C TYR A 320 -6.32 9.73 -10.06
N SER A 321 -5.86 10.70 -9.28
CA SER A 321 -4.74 11.59 -9.68
C SER A 321 -3.36 10.99 -9.43
N GLY A 322 -3.23 10.11 -8.45
CA GLY A 322 -1.95 9.60 -7.95
C GLY A 322 -1.19 10.56 -7.03
N LEU A 323 -1.80 11.71 -6.66
CA LEU A 323 -1.17 12.79 -5.89
C LEU A 323 -1.56 12.80 -4.40
N PHE A 324 -2.55 12.04 -4.01
CA PHE A 324 -3.12 12.00 -2.66
C PHE A 324 -2.95 10.63 -2.00
N GLN A 325 -3.40 10.49 -0.77
CA GLN A 325 -3.31 9.29 0.06
C GLN A 325 -4.03 8.04 -0.48
N TYR A 326 -4.91 8.18 -1.47
CA TYR A 326 -5.79 7.11 -2.00
C TYR A 326 -5.08 5.92 -2.66
N ASN A 327 -3.76 5.95 -2.73
CA ASN A 327 -2.94 4.89 -3.33
C ASN A 327 -2.07 4.15 -2.33
N ALA A 328 -2.11 4.52 -1.06
CA ALA A 328 -1.20 3.98 -0.05
C ALA A 328 -1.30 2.46 0.08
N GLU A 329 -2.52 1.89 0.05
CA GLU A 329 -2.76 0.45 0.14
C GLU A 329 -2.51 -0.30 -1.18
N ILE A 330 -2.46 0.40 -2.32
CA ILE A 330 -2.17 -0.20 -3.64
C ILE A 330 -0.67 -0.46 -3.80
N VAL A 331 0.17 0.45 -3.33
CA VAL A 331 1.63 0.37 -3.49
C VAL A 331 2.21 -0.95 -3.00
N PRO A 332 1.93 -1.46 -1.78
CA PRO A 332 2.46 -2.73 -1.31
C PRO A 332 2.03 -3.92 -2.18
N VAL A 333 0.83 -3.88 -2.75
CA VAL A 333 0.36 -4.92 -3.66
C VAL A 333 1.16 -4.90 -4.96
N PHE A 334 1.44 -3.74 -5.54
CA PHE A 334 2.21 -3.64 -6.79
C PHE A 334 3.69 -3.94 -6.58
N VAL A 335 4.27 -3.58 -5.44
CA VAL A 335 5.61 -4.01 -5.06
C VAL A 335 5.68 -5.54 -4.96
N PHE A 336 4.68 -6.16 -4.33
CA PHE A 336 4.60 -7.61 -4.25
C PHE A 336 4.35 -8.27 -5.62
N ALA A 337 3.48 -7.71 -6.46
CA ALA A 337 3.26 -8.17 -7.83
C ALA A 337 4.55 -8.12 -8.66
N THR A 338 5.37 -7.08 -8.48
CA THR A 338 6.70 -6.97 -9.12
C THR A 338 7.63 -8.09 -8.68
N ILE A 339 7.66 -8.43 -7.39
CA ILE A 339 8.44 -9.57 -6.89
C ILE A 339 8.01 -10.88 -7.57
N GLU A 340 6.69 -11.14 -7.64
CA GLU A 340 6.15 -12.36 -8.25
C GLU A 340 6.35 -12.40 -9.76
N ALA A 341 6.27 -11.25 -10.44
CA ALA A 341 6.60 -11.13 -11.86
C ALA A 341 8.06 -11.49 -12.13
N LEU A 342 9.00 -11.01 -11.32
CA LEU A 342 10.41 -11.39 -11.42
C LEU A 342 10.62 -12.90 -11.21
N VAL A 343 9.94 -13.48 -10.22
CA VAL A 343 9.96 -14.94 -9.99
C VAL A 343 9.46 -15.69 -11.22
N LEU A 344 8.36 -15.24 -11.82
CA LEU A 344 7.79 -15.83 -13.03
C LEU A 344 8.78 -15.74 -14.21
N LEU A 345 9.33 -14.55 -14.47
CA LEU A 345 10.27 -14.34 -15.57
C LEU A 345 11.52 -15.21 -15.43
N LEU A 346 12.11 -15.26 -14.23
CA LEU A 346 13.26 -16.12 -13.95
C LEU A 346 12.93 -17.60 -14.14
N TRP A 347 11.73 -18.03 -13.76
CA TRP A 347 11.28 -19.40 -13.99
C TRP A 347 11.10 -19.70 -15.49
N LEU A 348 10.47 -18.81 -16.26
CA LEU A 348 10.29 -18.96 -17.72
C LEU A 348 11.64 -19.08 -18.45
N VAL A 349 12.60 -18.23 -18.11
CA VAL A 349 13.94 -18.31 -18.70
C VAL A 349 14.63 -19.63 -18.37
N GLN A 350 14.52 -20.11 -17.14
CA GLN A 350 15.07 -21.41 -16.77
C GLN A 350 14.44 -22.56 -17.57
N LEU A 351 13.14 -22.50 -17.85
CA LEU A 351 12.45 -23.48 -18.70
C LEU A 351 12.98 -23.46 -20.14
N VAL A 352 13.15 -22.27 -20.72
CA VAL A 352 13.68 -22.11 -22.08
C VAL A 352 15.09 -22.66 -22.16
N LEU A 353 15.98 -22.28 -21.23
CA LEU A 353 17.37 -22.74 -21.19
C LEU A 353 17.47 -24.26 -21.01
N ALA A 354 16.60 -24.86 -20.18
CA ALA A 354 16.57 -26.32 -20.00
C ALA A 354 16.13 -27.03 -21.29
N LYS A 355 15.17 -26.47 -22.01
CA LYS A 355 14.69 -26.99 -23.31
C LYS A 355 15.77 -26.91 -24.38
N VAL A 356 16.44 -25.77 -24.50
CA VAL A 356 17.54 -25.55 -25.48
C VAL A 356 18.74 -26.44 -25.18
N SER A 357 19.07 -26.68 -23.91
CA SER A 357 20.20 -27.51 -23.50
C SER A 357 19.94 -29.02 -23.54
N GLY A 358 18.78 -29.46 -24.05
CA GLY A 358 18.42 -30.89 -24.12
C GLY A 358 18.18 -31.57 -22.75
N ARG A 359 18.15 -30.81 -21.65
CA ARG A 359 17.99 -31.30 -20.27
C ARG A 359 16.53 -31.41 -19.83
N THR A 360 15.61 -31.64 -20.75
CA THR A 360 14.15 -31.63 -20.52
C THR A 360 13.66 -32.61 -19.45
N ARG A 361 14.37 -33.74 -19.22
CA ARG A 361 13.95 -34.73 -18.19
C ARG A 361 14.01 -34.22 -16.74
N SER A 362 14.86 -33.24 -16.45
CA SER A 362 14.98 -32.66 -15.10
C SER A 362 13.90 -31.61 -14.79
N VAL A 363 13.37 -30.95 -15.82
CA VAL A 363 12.39 -29.85 -15.69
C VAL A 363 10.95 -30.37 -15.66
N ALA A 364 10.66 -31.48 -16.38
CA ALA A 364 9.36 -32.15 -16.27
C ALA A 364 9.07 -32.65 -14.84
N ALA A 365 10.10 -33.11 -14.12
CA ALA A 365 9.98 -33.47 -12.70
C ALA A 365 9.69 -32.26 -11.78
N ILE A 366 10.05 -31.04 -12.22
CA ILE A 366 9.73 -29.79 -11.52
C ILE A 366 8.33 -29.29 -11.90
N ALA A 367 7.90 -29.51 -13.15
CA ALA A 367 6.60 -29.05 -13.68
C ALA A 367 5.43 -29.97 -13.25
N VAL A 368 5.66 -31.29 -13.08
CA VAL A 368 4.62 -32.26 -12.64
C VAL A 368 4.19 -32.04 -11.19
N ASN A 369 5.00 -31.35 -10.39
CA ASN A 369 4.61 -31.00 -9.03
C ASN A 369 3.91 -29.62 -9.01
N LYS A 370 2.66 -29.57 -9.52
CA LYS A 370 1.77 -28.38 -9.50
C LYS A 370 1.62 -27.73 -8.11
N GLU A 371 2.06 -28.43 -7.06
CA GLU A 371 2.08 -27.91 -5.68
C GLU A 371 3.22 -26.92 -5.40
N SER A 372 4.20 -26.77 -6.30
CA SER A 372 5.48 -26.16 -5.95
C SER A 372 5.67 -24.69 -6.31
N ILE A 373 4.80 -24.07 -7.10
CA ILE A 373 4.95 -22.62 -7.40
C ILE A 373 4.70 -21.77 -6.15
N VAL A 374 3.86 -22.26 -5.23
CA VAL A 374 3.50 -21.55 -3.99
C VAL A 374 4.10 -22.16 -2.72
N GLN A 375 4.49 -23.44 -2.70
CA GLN A 375 4.75 -24.17 -1.43
C GLN A 375 6.20 -24.61 -1.13
N ARG A 376 7.22 -24.41 -1.98
CA ARG A 376 8.58 -24.92 -1.70
C ARG A 376 9.67 -23.89 -1.37
N PRO A 377 9.75 -23.37 -0.14
CA PRO A 377 11.00 -22.82 0.38
C PRO A 377 12.00 -23.90 0.87
N GLN A 378 11.57 -25.15 1.19
CA GLN A 378 12.38 -26.04 2.00
C GLN A 378 13.10 -27.18 1.27
N VAL A 379 12.68 -27.62 0.08
CA VAL A 379 13.24 -28.81 -0.57
C VAL A 379 14.50 -28.57 -1.42
N LEU A 380 14.76 -27.33 -1.83
CA LEU A 380 15.93 -26.99 -2.67
C LEU A 380 17.22 -26.67 -1.91
N ALA A 381 17.23 -26.74 -0.59
CA ALA A 381 18.36 -26.31 0.25
C ALA A 381 19.55 -27.29 0.29
N ARG A 382 19.48 -28.47 -0.32
CA ARG A 382 20.49 -29.53 -0.17
C ARG A 382 21.26 -29.97 -1.42
N ARG A 383 21.21 -29.23 -2.54
CA ARG A 383 22.08 -29.55 -3.70
C ARG A 383 23.34 -28.67 -3.69
N ARG A 384 24.51 -29.33 -3.63
CA ARG A 384 25.84 -28.73 -3.75
C ARG A 384 25.91 -27.78 -4.95
N ARG A 385 26.48 -26.61 -4.71
CA ARG A 385 26.65 -25.45 -5.59
C ARG A 385 27.65 -25.74 -6.71
N ASN A 386 27.25 -26.53 -7.70
CA ASN A 386 27.96 -26.53 -8.98
C ASN A 386 27.36 -25.37 -9.81
N TRP A 387 28.18 -24.37 -10.12
CA TRP A 387 27.81 -23.29 -11.01
C TRP A 387 27.53 -23.88 -12.40
N THR A 388 26.23 -24.07 -12.70
CA THR A 388 25.81 -24.49 -14.04
C THR A 388 25.51 -23.23 -14.85
N PHE A 389 25.56 -23.32 -16.19
CA PHE A 389 25.18 -22.23 -17.11
C PHE A 389 23.83 -21.59 -16.71
N SER A 390 22.89 -22.40 -16.25
CA SER A 390 21.58 -21.94 -15.72
C SER A 390 21.71 -21.06 -14.48
N SER A 391 22.70 -21.27 -13.60
CA SER A 391 22.88 -20.43 -12.41
C SER A 391 23.52 -19.08 -12.73
N VAL A 392 24.40 -19.03 -13.72
CA VAL A 392 25.00 -17.77 -14.20
C VAL A 392 23.92 -16.93 -14.89
N ALA A 393 23.15 -17.51 -15.80
CA ALA A 393 22.04 -16.83 -16.47
C ALA A 393 21.02 -16.27 -15.46
N HIS A 394 20.69 -17.02 -14.41
CA HIS A 394 19.81 -16.54 -13.35
C HIS A 394 20.36 -15.28 -12.65
N VAL A 395 21.62 -15.29 -12.25
CA VAL A 395 22.26 -14.13 -11.60
C VAL A 395 22.31 -12.93 -12.55
N VAL A 396 22.73 -13.13 -13.80
CA VAL A 396 22.80 -12.06 -14.81
C VAL A 396 21.44 -11.42 -15.03
N LEU A 397 20.41 -12.24 -15.28
CA LEU A 397 19.04 -11.72 -15.52
C LEU A 397 18.47 -10.99 -14.30
N LEU A 398 18.65 -11.55 -13.10
CA LEU A 398 18.20 -10.89 -11.89
C LEU A 398 18.92 -9.55 -11.68
N THR A 399 20.21 -9.47 -12.01
CA THR A 399 20.97 -8.21 -11.97
C THR A 399 20.44 -7.21 -12.99
N LEU A 400 20.19 -7.64 -14.23
CA LEU A 400 19.64 -6.78 -15.29
C LEU A 400 18.24 -6.24 -14.92
N PHE A 401 17.33 -7.11 -14.43
CA PHE A 401 16.02 -6.67 -13.98
C PHE A 401 16.09 -5.74 -12.77
N SER A 402 17.01 -6.01 -11.83
CA SER A 402 17.20 -5.14 -10.67
C SER A 402 17.73 -3.76 -11.09
N ALA A 403 18.70 -3.72 -12.03
CA ALA A 403 19.21 -2.48 -12.58
C ALA A 403 18.11 -1.71 -13.33
N TYR A 404 17.32 -2.41 -14.17
CA TYR A 404 16.17 -1.82 -14.86
C TYR A 404 15.17 -1.19 -13.88
N LEU A 405 14.76 -1.92 -12.84
CA LEU A 405 13.84 -1.42 -11.84
C LEU A 405 14.39 -0.20 -11.10
N LEU A 406 15.65 -0.26 -10.69
CA LEU A 406 16.29 0.85 -9.98
C LEU A 406 16.37 2.11 -10.85
N ILE A 407 16.85 1.97 -12.09
CA ILE A 407 16.92 3.09 -13.04
C ILE A 407 15.51 3.66 -13.31
N ASN A 408 14.54 2.76 -13.54
CA ASN A 408 13.16 3.16 -13.83
C ASN A 408 12.53 3.89 -12.64
N VAL A 409 12.62 3.35 -11.42
CA VAL A 409 11.98 3.99 -10.26
C VAL A 409 12.63 5.34 -9.95
N VAL A 410 13.97 5.45 -10.04
CA VAL A 410 14.67 6.74 -9.85
C VAL A 410 14.24 7.74 -10.91
N ARG A 411 14.15 7.33 -12.19
CA ARG A 411 13.65 8.21 -13.27
C ARG A 411 12.23 8.68 -13.01
N ILE A 412 11.32 7.80 -12.65
CA ILE A 412 9.92 8.16 -12.40
C ILE A 412 9.81 9.03 -11.14
N ASP A 413 10.60 8.74 -10.10
CA ASP A 413 10.66 9.55 -8.88
C ASP A 413 11.23 10.96 -9.15
N THR A 414 12.24 11.09 -10.02
CA THR A 414 12.75 12.39 -10.47
C THR A 414 11.66 13.23 -11.12
N LEU A 415 10.75 12.62 -11.89
CA LEU A 415 9.69 13.32 -12.61
C LEU A 415 8.45 13.60 -11.75
N ARG A 416 8.18 12.81 -10.71
CA ARG A 416 6.88 12.79 -10.00
C ARG A 416 6.98 12.65 -8.49
N GLY A 417 8.16 12.49 -7.94
CA GLY A 417 8.40 12.36 -6.51
C GLY A 417 8.61 13.72 -5.83
N HIS A 418 8.85 13.68 -4.53
CA HIS A 418 9.07 14.85 -3.69
C HIS A 418 10.45 14.87 -3.01
N LEU A 419 11.40 14.08 -3.52
CA LEU A 419 12.78 14.11 -3.00
C LEU A 419 13.57 15.29 -3.57
N PRO A 420 14.68 15.71 -2.95
CA PRO A 420 15.44 16.90 -3.37
C PRO A 420 15.95 16.88 -4.81
N PHE A 421 16.02 15.70 -5.45
CA PHE A 421 16.41 15.54 -6.85
C PHE A 421 15.21 15.46 -7.81
N SER A 422 13.98 15.58 -7.31
CA SER A 422 12.77 15.53 -8.14
C SER A 422 12.52 16.90 -8.80
N GLU A 423 11.95 16.86 -10.01
CA GLU A 423 11.56 18.07 -10.74
C GLU A 423 10.52 18.88 -9.96
N GLY A 424 10.73 20.18 -9.86
CA GLY A 424 9.81 21.06 -9.14
C GLY A 424 9.94 21.01 -7.61
N PHE A 425 10.92 20.26 -7.06
CA PHE A 425 11.15 20.26 -5.62
C PHE A 425 11.51 21.68 -5.12
N GLN A 426 10.81 22.11 -4.07
CA GLN A 426 11.09 23.34 -3.35
C GLN A 426 11.06 23.09 -1.85
N TRP A 427 12.07 23.59 -1.14
CA TRP A 427 12.06 23.53 0.31
C TRP A 427 11.05 24.54 0.87
N PRO A 428 10.22 24.18 1.86
CA PRO A 428 9.29 25.11 2.48
C PRO A 428 10.03 26.34 3.03
N GLN A 429 9.58 27.53 2.67
CA GLN A 429 10.15 28.78 3.16
C GLN A 429 9.10 29.50 3.99
N VAL A 430 9.44 29.82 5.23
CA VAL A 430 8.66 30.72 6.06
C VAL A 430 9.00 32.14 5.60
N THR A 431 8.04 32.84 5.02
CA THR A 431 8.18 34.24 4.66
C THR A 431 7.71 35.13 5.81
N THR A 432 8.21 36.37 5.87
CA THR A 432 7.74 37.36 6.86
C THR A 432 6.27 37.75 6.71
N HIS A 433 5.62 37.32 5.61
CA HIS A 433 4.19 37.48 5.40
C HIS A 433 3.37 36.35 6.03
N ASP A 434 4.01 35.24 6.43
CA ASP A 434 3.35 34.05 7.02
C ASP A 434 3.37 34.11 8.57
N LEU A 435 3.98 35.15 9.15
CA LEU A 435 4.02 35.46 10.58
C LEU A 435 3.10 36.62 10.91
#